data_bee395890931ae160ab0562b0f7a7c33
#
_entry.id   bee395890931ae160ab0562b0f7a7c33
#
_cell.length_a   1.000
_cell.length_b   1.000
_cell.length_c   1.000
_cell.angle_alpha   90.00
_cell.angle_beta   90.00
_cell.angle_gamma   90.00
#
_symmetry.space_group_name_H-M   'P 1'
#
loop_
_entity.id
_entity.type
_entity.pdbx_description
1 polymer ?
#
loop_
_entity_poly.entity_id
_entity_poly.type
_entity_poly.pdbx_seq_one_letter_code
_entity_poly.pdbx_strand_id
1 'polypeptide(L)'
;MGVPRVMIGLMDNDTNLDNHNGANQSKDVPVEAVTIVLVFIIIVCVAGNLLVCSAFVIQPRLRRALYFPVLSLAVADVMCGAVAMPSYLAKKHVFGGKKEQIVCDISRFSYFLTEYASVFSLMIISVDRALAIIKPLTYKTTVTSKRMKVVLGCAWCWAIIVSALPFFWKKDDDESCYFKPTNEWSIAVILVNVLLPFVVILTCQTSIYIIAIKHAIIIKKQRMAGTFNQNRRGSTPRTDAWAIERKATVSLSIVIGLFILCWGPSSLYYFLQKVNPDYFEGTFGENEGTFNAVVKLMTFANSCFNPFVYSWMSRDFREGFIRVLTRKKYRNAVEKQASYTASHHELLTKQVSKPTMVTYEPY
;
A
#
# COMPACT_ATOMS: atom_id res chain seq x y z
N MET A 1 -1.83 16.56 39.82
CA MET A 1 -2.18 15.33 39.11
C MET A 1 -1.82 15.57 37.66
N GLY A 2 -0.69 15.01 37.23
CA GLY A 2 -0.12 15.27 35.90
C GLY A 2 -0.90 14.53 34.80
N VAL A 3 -1.33 15.27 33.80
CA VAL A 3 -1.96 14.71 32.59
C VAL A 3 -0.85 14.06 31.73
N PRO A 4 -0.94 12.78 31.35
CA PRO A 4 0.11 12.11 30.58
C PRO A 4 0.23 12.69 29.16
N ARG A 5 1.46 12.98 28.72
CA ARG A 5 1.83 13.51 27.39
C ARG A 5 1.84 12.42 26.31
N VAL A 6 0.72 12.06 25.74
CA VAL A 6 0.59 10.69 25.29
C VAL A 6 0.46 10.41 23.78
N MET A 7 -0.10 11.27 22.98
CA MET A 7 -0.22 11.02 21.52
C MET A 7 0.68 11.91 20.67
N ILE A 8 1.50 12.65 21.33
CA ILE A 8 2.43 13.62 20.78
C ILE A 8 3.64 12.91 20.16
N GLY A 9 3.99 11.74 20.68
CA GLY A 9 5.15 10.95 20.25
C GLY A 9 5.15 10.52 18.78
N LEU A 10 4.00 10.40 18.13
CA LEU A 10 3.95 10.07 16.70
C LEU A 10 4.45 11.21 15.79
N MET A 11 4.49 12.45 16.27
CA MET A 11 4.90 13.61 15.47
C MET A 11 5.83 14.62 16.15
N ASP A 12 5.92 14.65 17.48
CA ASP A 12 6.35 15.88 18.18
C ASP A 12 7.50 15.77 19.20
N ASN A 13 8.19 14.66 19.34
CA ASN A 13 9.37 14.59 20.24
C ASN A 13 10.61 15.35 19.73
N ASP A 14 10.49 16.07 18.62
CA ASP A 14 11.58 16.83 18.04
C ASP A 14 11.85 18.21 18.73
N THR A 15 11.07 18.60 19.76
CA THR A 15 11.16 19.96 20.35
C THR A 15 11.92 20.06 21.67
N ASN A 16 12.40 18.96 22.26
CA ASN A 16 13.21 19.01 23.48
C ASN A 16 14.71 19.29 23.24
N LEU A 17 15.12 19.58 22.00
CA LEU A 17 16.53 19.80 21.68
C LEU A 17 17.06 21.21 22.03
N ASP A 18 16.19 22.17 22.38
CA ASP A 18 16.63 23.56 22.51
C ASP A 18 16.82 24.09 23.94
N ASN A 19 16.62 23.29 25.01
CA ASN A 19 16.67 23.82 26.40
C ASN A 19 17.59 23.11 27.39
N HIS A 20 18.57 22.31 26.96
CA HIS A 20 19.66 21.88 27.81
C HIS A 20 21.00 22.39 27.28
N ASN A 21 21.32 23.66 27.59
CA ASN A 21 22.68 24.18 27.64
C ASN A 21 23.42 23.49 28.82
N GLY A 22 24.14 22.43 28.52
CA GLY A 22 24.96 21.75 29.51
C GLY A 22 25.44 20.37 29.03
N ALA A 23 26.53 20.34 28.24
CA ALA A 23 27.52 19.28 28.16
C ALA A 23 27.05 17.80 28.27
N ASN A 24 26.23 17.34 27.34
CA ASN A 24 26.27 15.97 26.86
C ASN A 24 25.91 16.04 25.38
N GLN A 25 26.91 15.91 24.48
CA GLN A 25 26.66 15.66 23.05
C GLN A 25 25.97 14.31 22.98
N SER A 26 24.64 14.33 22.92
CA SER A 26 23.88 13.16 22.54
C SER A 26 24.40 12.70 21.17
N LYS A 27 24.72 11.42 21.04
CA LYS A 27 25.14 10.79 19.77
C LYS A 27 23.97 10.66 18.80
N ASP A 28 23.20 11.73 18.64
CA ASP A 28 22.05 11.73 17.73
C ASP A 28 22.52 11.68 16.29
N VAL A 29 21.76 10.93 15.47
CA VAL A 29 22.04 10.86 14.03
C VAL A 29 21.95 12.27 13.44
N PRO A 30 22.97 12.69 12.66
CA PRO A 30 22.97 14.01 12.03
C PRO A 30 21.67 14.25 11.27
N VAL A 31 21.04 15.40 11.51
CA VAL A 31 19.78 15.78 10.89
C VAL A 31 19.87 15.75 9.36
N GLU A 32 21.04 16.11 8.82
CA GLU A 32 21.34 16.09 7.39
C GLU A 32 21.29 14.67 6.83
N ALA A 33 21.79 13.67 7.55
CA ALA A 33 21.76 12.28 7.12
C ALA A 33 20.31 11.75 7.03
N VAL A 34 19.50 12.06 8.04
CA VAL A 34 18.06 11.71 8.05
C VAL A 34 17.33 12.37 6.87
N THR A 35 17.67 13.63 6.60
CA THR A 35 17.07 14.38 5.48
C THR A 35 17.44 13.81 4.12
N ILE A 36 18.71 13.47 3.90
CA ILE A 36 19.17 12.87 2.64
C ILE A 36 18.46 11.54 2.39
N VAL A 37 18.39 10.68 3.41
CA VAL A 37 17.71 9.39 3.33
C VAL A 37 16.22 9.58 3.03
N LEU A 38 15.56 10.52 3.71
CA LEU A 38 14.13 10.77 3.51
C LEU A 38 13.84 11.35 2.12
N VAL A 39 14.68 12.25 1.59
CA VAL A 39 14.54 12.75 0.21
C VAL A 39 14.68 11.61 -0.80
N PHE A 40 15.62 10.70 -0.60
CA PHE A 40 15.75 9.52 -1.44
C PHE A 40 14.48 8.64 -1.37
N ILE A 41 13.94 8.39 -0.17
CA ILE A 41 12.69 7.66 0.05
C ILE A 41 11.53 8.33 -0.70
N ILE A 42 11.39 9.67 -0.62
CA ILE A 42 10.36 10.43 -1.34
C ILE A 42 10.41 10.16 -2.84
N ILE A 43 11.59 10.29 -3.44
CA ILE A 43 11.78 10.11 -4.89
C ILE A 43 11.38 8.69 -5.31
N VAL A 44 11.89 7.68 -4.61
CA VAL A 44 11.61 6.26 -4.91
C VAL A 44 10.13 5.94 -4.71
N CYS A 45 9.53 6.43 -3.61
CA CYS A 45 8.13 6.23 -3.28
C CYS A 45 7.20 6.82 -4.35
N VAL A 46 7.38 8.10 -4.68
CA VAL A 46 6.53 8.80 -5.67
C VAL A 46 6.71 8.19 -7.06
N ALA A 47 7.95 8.03 -7.53
CA ALA A 47 8.22 7.50 -8.86
C ALA A 47 7.70 6.06 -9.01
N GLY A 48 7.96 5.20 -8.02
CA GLY A 48 7.55 3.80 -8.04
C GLY A 48 6.03 3.63 -8.02
N ASN A 49 5.33 4.36 -7.15
CA ASN A 49 3.87 4.23 -7.03
C ASN A 49 3.13 4.94 -8.18
N LEU A 50 3.67 6.03 -8.74
CA LEU A 50 3.15 6.60 -10.00
C LEU A 50 3.29 5.61 -11.17
N LEU A 51 4.36 4.82 -11.20
CA LEU A 51 4.52 3.75 -12.19
C LEU A 51 3.44 2.67 -12.01
N VAL A 52 3.09 2.28 -10.78
CA VAL A 52 1.99 1.36 -10.48
C VAL A 52 0.64 1.93 -10.96
N CYS A 53 0.33 3.18 -10.62
CA CYS A 53 -0.88 3.86 -11.06
C CYS A 53 -0.97 3.94 -12.60
N SER A 54 0.13 4.30 -13.26
CA SER A 54 0.20 4.39 -14.72
C SER A 54 0.02 3.03 -15.38
N ALA A 55 0.63 1.97 -14.85
CA ALA A 55 0.45 0.61 -15.33
C ALA A 55 -1.00 0.15 -15.21
N PHE A 56 -1.68 0.48 -14.11
CA PHE A 56 -3.10 0.16 -13.93
C PHE A 56 -3.99 0.82 -14.98
N VAL A 57 -3.69 2.06 -15.38
CA VAL A 57 -4.43 2.76 -16.44
C VAL A 57 -4.17 2.14 -17.81
N ILE A 58 -2.92 1.78 -18.11
CA ILE A 58 -2.51 1.33 -19.46
C ILE A 58 -2.77 -0.17 -19.68
N GLN A 59 -2.67 -1.01 -18.64
CA GLN A 59 -2.79 -2.47 -18.76
C GLN A 59 -4.21 -2.94 -18.37
N PRO A 60 -5.08 -3.34 -19.35
CA PRO A 60 -6.46 -3.74 -19.05
C PRO A 60 -6.56 -4.94 -18.10
N ARG A 61 -5.57 -5.84 -18.08
CA ARG A 61 -5.55 -7.01 -17.19
C ARG A 61 -5.49 -6.61 -15.71
N LEU A 62 -5.00 -5.40 -15.39
CA LEU A 62 -4.95 -4.88 -14.02
C LEU A 62 -6.31 -4.30 -13.55
N ARG A 63 -7.32 -4.19 -14.42
CA ARG A 63 -8.64 -3.65 -14.06
C ARG A 63 -9.59 -4.70 -13.45
N ARG A 64 -9.05 -5.79 -12.89
CA ARG A 64 -9.82 -6.79 -12.15
C ARG A 64 -10.04 -6.36 -10.70
N ALA A 65 -11.07 -6.91 -10.04
CA ALA A 65 -11.40 -6.62 -8.64
C ALA A 65 -10.18 -6.73 -7.70
N LEU A 66 -9.36 -7.75 -7.91
CA LEU A 66 -8.12 -8.04 -7.20
C LEU A 66 -7.13 -6.87 -7.12
N TYR A 67 -7.01 -6.06 -8.17
CA TYR A 67 -5.98 -5.03 -8.27
C TYR A 67 -6.46 -3.63 -7.85
N PHE A 68 -7.75 -3.43 -7.57
CA PHE A 68 -8.24 -2.14 -7.08
C PHE A 68 -7.67 -1.76 -5.69
N PRO A 69 -7.56 -2.70 -4.71
CA PRO A 69 -6.91 -2.37 -3.45
C PRO A 69 -5.41 -2.06 -3.59
N VAL A 70 -4.74 -2.70 -4.57
CA VAL A 70 -3.33 -2.39 -4.89
C VAL A 70 -3.20 -0.98 -5.47
N LEU A 71 -4.13 -0.56 -6.32
CA LEU A 71 -4.20 0.82 -6.81
C LEU A 71 -4.47 1.79 -5.66
N SER A 72 -5.39 1.47 -4.75
CA SER A 72 -5.69 2.29 -3.57
C SER A 72 -4.45 2.49 -2.69
N LEU A 73 -3.70 1.41 -2.45
CA LEU A 73 -2.43 1.48 -1.73
C LEU A 73 -1.41 2.36 -2.45
N ALA A 74 -1.25 2.20 -3.76
CA ALA A 74 -0.33 3.03 -4.54
C ALA A 74 -0.71 4.51 -4.53
N VAL A 75 -2.00 4.85 -4.55
CA VAL A 75 -2.48 6.24 -4.41
C VAL A 75 -2.16 6.79 -3.04
N ALA A 76 -2.40 6.04 -1.95
CA ALA A 76 -2.04 6.45 -0.60
C ALA A 76 -0.52 6.69 -0.47
N ASP A 77 0.30 5.80 -1.05
CA ASP A 77 1.77 5.93 -1.04
C ASP A 77 2.26 7.15 -1.85
N VAL A 78 1.65 7.46 -3.00
CA VAL A 78 1.95 8.69 -3.75
C VAL A 78 1.62 9.93 -2.91
N MET A 79 0.48 9.95 -2.23
CA MET A 79 0.10 11.06 -1.34
C MET A 79 1.05 11.16 -0.15
N CYS A 80 1.47 10.03 0.43
CA CYS A 80 2.46 9.98 1.50
C CYS A 80 3.78 10.61 1.04
N GLY A 81 4.32 10.18 -0.09
CA GLY A 81 5.58 10.69 -0.65
C GLY A 81 5.50 12.13 -1.16
N ALA A 82 4.36 12.57 -1.69
CA ALA A 82 4.20 13.90 -2.27
C ALA A 82 3.77 14.97 -1.27
N VAL A 83 3.12 14.60 -0.17
CA VAL A 83 2.54 15.55 0.80
C VAL A 83 3.03 15.28 2.21
N ALA A 84 2.83 14.06 2.76
CA ALA A 84 3.13 13.79 4.16
C ALA A 84 4.62 13.87 4.48
N MET A 85 5.49 13.24 3.68
CA MET A 85 6.95 13.28 3.89
C MET A 85 7.54 14.68 3.69
N PRO A 86 7.21 15.46 2.61
CA PRO A 86 7.69 16.82 2.45
C PRO A 86 7.21 17.76 3.54
N SER A 87 5.94 17.66 3.99
CA SER A 87 5.44 18.49 5.08
C SER A 87 6.10 18.16 6.42
N TYR A 88 6.48 16.88 6.65
CA TYR A 88 7.29 16.49 7.79
C TYR A 88 8.69 17.13 7.74
N LEU A 89 9.36 17.13 6.57
CA LEU A 89 10.65 17.83 6.39
C LEU A 89 10.53 19.34 6.60
N ALA A 90 9.50 19.95 6.04
CA ALA A 90 9.25 21.39 6.21
C ALA A 90 9.07 21.76 7.70
N LYS A 91 8.29 20.97 8.44
CA LYS A 91 8.12 21.13 9.89
C LYS A 91 9.47 21.09 10.62
N LYS A 92 10.37 20.19 10.23
CA LYS A 92 11.66 19.98 10.93
C LYS A 92 12.70 21.05 10.59
N HIS A 93 12.80 21.47 9.32
CA HIS A 93 13.92 22.28 8.83
C HIS A 93 13.58 23.75 8.59
N VAL A 94 12.41 24.05 8.03
CA VAL A 94 12.11 25.41 7.58
C VAL A 94 11.64 26.29 8.73
N PHE A 95 10.88 25.71 9.65
CA PHE A 95 10.22 26.49 10.68
C PHE A 95 10.92 26.43 12.04
N GLY A 96 12.01 25.63 12.21
CA GLY A 96 12.87 25.62 13.39
C GLY A 96 12.11 25.63 14.72
N GLY A 97 10.98 24.91 14.78
CA GLY A 97 10.08 24.93 15.94
C GLY A 97 9.15 26.15 16.03
N LYS A 98 9.29 27.17 15.16
CA LYS A 98 8.31 28.25 15.06
C LYS A 98 7.09 27.81 14.26
N LYS A 99 5.93 28.20 14.71
CA LYS A 99 4.63 27.67 14.35
C LYS A 99 4.07 28.25 13.07
N GLU A 100 4.23 27.53 12.01
CA GLU A 100 3.27 27.60 10.91
C GLU A 100 2.19 26.54 11.18
N GLN A 101 1.14 26.91 11.90
CA GLN A 101 0.02 26.04 12.27
C GLN A 101 -0.52 25.26 11.07
N ILE A 102 -0.56 25.88 9.89
CA ILE A 102 -0.99 25.26 8.64
C ILE A 102 -0.09 24.08 8.26
N VAL A 103 1.23 24.21 8.39
CA VAL A 103 2.17 23.11 8.06
C VAL A 103 2.02 21.95 9.03
N CYS A 104 1.82 22.24 10.32
CA CYS A 104 1.57 21.22 11.33
C CYS A 104 0.28 20.45 11.05
N ASP A 105 -0.77 21.17 10.68
CA ASP A 105 -2.07 20.59 10.37
C ASP A 105 -2.03 19.75 9.07
N ILE A 106 -1.38 20.23 8.01
CA ILE A 106 -1.18 19.49 6.77
C ILE A 106 -0.35 18.25 7.02
N SER A 107 0.77 18.35 7.76
CA SER A 107 1.64 17.24 8.08
C SER A 107 0.88 16.15 8.85
N ARG A 108 0.13 16.52 9.88
CA ARG A 108 -0.66 15.60 10.69
C ARG A 108 -1.78 14.94 9.90
N PHE A 109 -2.59 15.74 9.22
CA PHE A 109 -3.71 15.24 8.43
C PHE A 109 -3.24 14.30 7.33
N SER A 110 -2.25 14.71 6.52
CA SER A 110 -1.74 13.89 5.43
C SER A 110 -1.08 12.61 5.92
N TYR A 111 -0.34 12.66 7.03
CA TYR A 111 0.26 11.48 7.65
C TYR A 111 -0.82 10.46 8.03
N PHE A 112 -1.79 10.84 8.88
CA PHE A 112 -2.81 9.91 9.33
C PHE A 112 -3.71 9.42 8.20
N LEU A 113 -4.08 10.30 7.26
CA LEU A 113 -4.88 9.92 6.10
C LEU A 113 -4.21 8.83 5.28
N THR A 114 -2.93 9.04 4.94
CA THR A 114 -2.20 8.08 4.09
C THR A 114 -1.91 6.78 4.83
N GLU A 115 -1.61 6.84 6.12
CA GLU A 115 -1.41 5.66 6.96
C GLU A 115 -2.69 4.81 7.06
N TYR A 116 -3.82 5.40 7.42
CA TYR A 116 -5.08 4.66 7.52
C TYR A 116 -5.52 4.11 6.16
N ALA A 117 -5.41 4.89 5.08
CA ALA A 117 -5.74 4.42 3.74
C ALA A 117 -4.86 3.23 3.32
N SER A 118 -3.56 3.24 3.66
CA SER A 118 -2.62 2.14 3.39
C SER A 118 -2.97 0.90 4.21
N VAL A 119 -3.19 1.04 5.52
CA VAL A 119 -3.55 -0.08 6.42
C VAL A 119 -4.85 -0.74 5.99
N PHE A 120 -5.89 0.05 5.68
CA PHE A 120 -7.17 -0.50 5.20
C PHE A 120 -7.05 -1.14 3.82
N SER A 121 -6.23 -0.58 2.92
CA SER A 121 -5.96 -1.20 1.62
C SER A 121 -5.29 -2.58 1.79
N LEU A 122 -4.31 -2.71 2.70
CA LEU A 122 -3.65 -3.97 3.04
C LEU A 122 -4.60 -4.97 3.71
N MET A 123 -5.47 -4.49 4.59
CA MET A 123 -6.51 -5.33 5.21
C MET A 123 -7.47 -5.89 4.15
N ILE A 124 -7.96 -5.04 3.24
CA ILE A 124 -8.84 -5.45 2.14
C ILE A 124 -8.12 -6.45 1.21
N ILE A 125 -6.84 -6.23 0.87
CA ILE A 125 -6.02 -7.18 0.11
C ILE A 125 -5.95 -8.53 0.83
N SER A 126 -5.72 -8.53 2.15
CA SER A 126 -5.59 -9.75 2.95
C SER A 126 -6.89 -10.55 2.98
N VAL A 127 -8.01 -9.87 3.20
CA VAL A 127 -9.36 -10.49 3.20
C VAL A 127 -9.70 -11.02 1.82
N ASP A 128 -9.44 -10.27 0.76
CA ASP A 128 -9.66 -10.67 -0.63
C ASP A 128 -8.90 -11.96 -0.97
N ARG A 129 -7.62 -12.03 -0.60
CA ARG A 129 -6.79 -13.23 -0.81
C ARG A 129 -7.26 -14.42 0.00
N ALA A 130 -7.60 -14.22 1.27
CA ALA A 130 -8.13 -15.27 2.13
C ALA A 130 -9.44 -15.84 1.55
N LEU A 131 -10.37 -14.99 1.11
CA LEU A 131 -11.62 -15.42 0.48
C LEU A 131 -11.39 -16.20 -0.82
N ALA A 132 -10.45 -15.76 -1.67
CA ALA A 132 -10.11 -16.44 -2.91
C ALA A 132 -9.58 -17.87 -2.69
N ILE A 133 -8.83 -18.09 -1.59
CA ILE A 133 -8.24 -19.38 -1.24
C ILE A 133 -9.20 -20.26 -0.45
N ILE A 134 -9.92 -19.69 0.53
CA ILE A 134 -10.81 -20.44 1.43
C ILE A 134 -12.10 -20.84 0.72
N LYS A 135 -12.68 -19.92 -0.09
CA LYS A 135 -13.97 -20.10 -0.76
C LYS A 135 -13.90 -19.84 -2.28
N PRO A 136 -13.12 -20.61 -3.05
CA PRO A 136 -12.84 -20.31 -4.45
C PRO A 136 -14.09 -20.34 -5.34
N LEU A 137 -15.08 -21.17 -5.02
CA LEU A 137 -16.32 -21.29 -5.80
C LEU A 137 -17.23 -20.06 -5.65
N THR A 138 -17.35 -19.54 -4.44
CA THR A 138 -18.20 -18.36 -4.12
C THR A 138 -17.46 -17.03 -4.37
N TYR A 139 -16.13 -17.05 -4.40
CA TYR A 139 -15.33 -15.85 -4.56
C TYR A 139 -15.70 -15.02 -5.79
N LYS A 140 -15.85 -15.67 -6.96
CA LYS A 140 -16.15 -15.01 -8.23
C LYS A 140 -17.51 -14.30 -8.25
N THR A 141 -18.47 -14.80 -7.51
CA THR A 141 -19.82 -14.20 -7.40
C THR A 141 -19.89 -13.13 -6.30
N THR A 142 -19.07 -13.28 -5.26
CA THR A 142 -19.07 -12.36 -4.11
C THR A 142 -18.18 -11.15 -4.34
N VAL A 143 -16.95 -11.34 -4.89
CA VAL A 143 -16.00 -10.26 -5.09
C VAL A 143 -16.06 -9.72 -6.52
N THR A 144 -16.79 -8.64 -6.68
CA THR A 144 -16.92 -7.93 -7.97
C THR A 144 -16.19 -6.59 -7.93
N SER A 145 -15.80 -6.08 -9.11
CA SER A 145 -15.14 -4.76 -9.19
C SER A 145 -16.01 -3.63 -8.63
N LYS A 146 -17.34 -3.72 -8.77
CA LYS A 146 -18.27 -2.72 -8.21
C LYS A 146 -18.23 -2.73 -6.66
N ARG A 147 -18.38 -3.92 -6.05
CA ARG A 147 -18.35 -4.06 -4.59
C ARG A 147 -17.00 -3.65 -4.01
N MET A 148 -15.89 -4.02 -4.68
CA MET A 148 -14.55 -3.64 -4.27
C MET A 148 -14.36 -2.13 -4.24
N LYS A 149 -14.83 -1.41 -5.27
CA LYS A 149 -14.78 0.06 -5.30
C LYS A 149 -15.59 0.69 -4.17
N VAL A 150 -16.77 0.14 -3.85
CA VAL A 150 -17.59 0.63 -2.72
C VAL A 150 -16.87 0.44 -1.40
N VAL A 151 -16.31 -0.75 -1.14
CA VAL A 151 -15.56 -1.03 0.09
C VAL A 151 -14.36 -0.10 0.25
N LEU A 152 -13.60 0.12 -0.83
CA LEU A 152 -12.49 1.07 -0.82
C LEU A 152 -12.95 2.51 -0.60
N GLY A 153 -14.06 2.91 -1.24
CA GLY A 153 -14.65 4.23 -1.01
C GLY A 153 -15.03 4.45 0.45
N CYS A 154 -15.66 3.48 1.09
CA CYS A 154 -15.98 3.53 2.53
C CYS A 154 -14.71 3.62 3.39
N ALA A 155 -13.66 2.86 3.05
CA ALA A 155 -12.38 2.90 3.77
C ALA A 155 -11.70 4.29 3.66
N TRP A 156 -11.71 4.91 2.47
CA TRP A 156 -11.19 6.26 2.28
C TRP A 156 -12.03 7.33 3.01
N CYS A 157 -13.36 7.24 2.96
CA CYS A 157 -14.23 8.14 3.72
C CYS A 157 -13.95 8.04 5.21
N TRP A 158 -13.81 6.84 5.74
CA TRP A 158 -13.44 6.61 7.14
C TRP A 158 -12.07 7.22 7.47
N ALA A 159 -11.04 6.97 6.64
CA ALA A 159 -9.71 7.51 6.84
C ALA A 159 -9.72 9.06 6.86
N ILE A 160 -10.47 9.69 5.95
CA ILE A 160 -10.63 11.16 5.90
C ILE A 160 -11.28 11.67 7.20
N ILE A 161 -12.41 11.06 7.61
CA ILE A 161 -13.14 11.48 8.81
C ILE A 161 -12.23 11.40 10.03
N VAL A 162 -11.58 10.24 10.28
CA VAL A 162 -10.75 10.05 11.47
C VAL A 162 -9.53 10.98 11.45
N SER A 163 -8.92 11.21 10.28
CA SER A 163 -7.77 12.12 10.15
C SER A 163 -8.15 13.59 10.31
N ALA A 164 -9.41 13.95 10.05
CA ALA A 164 -9.92 15.31 10.23
C ALA A 164 -10.38 15.61 11.66
N LEU A 165 -10.72 14.60 12.45
CA LEU A 165 -11.22 14.80 13.82
C LEU A 165 -10.30 15.68 14.69
N PRO A 166 -8.96 15.59 14.61
CA PRO A 166 -8.06 16.45 15.37
C PRO A 166 -8.27 17.94 15.18
N PHE A 167 -8.81 18.38 14.04
CA PHE A 167 -9.09 19.80 13.80
C PHE A 167 -10.18 20.37 14.72
N PHE A 168 -11.08 19.53 15.21
CA PHE A 168 -12.18 19.93 16.09
C PHE A 168 -11.78 20.05 17.56
N TRP A 169 -10.59 19.58 17.96
CA TRP A 169 -10.07 19.63 19.33
C TRP A 169 -8.98 20.69 19.55
N LYS A 170 -8.85 21.67 18.67
CA LYS A 170 -7.91 22.77 18.84
C LYS A 170 -8.27 23.59 20.07
N LYS A 171 -7.28 23.83 20.97
CA LYS A 171 -7.32 24.90 21.97
C LYS A 171 -6.47 26.06 21.46
N ASP A 172 -7.02 27.28 21.51
CA ASP A 172 -6.41 28.50 20.95
C ASP A 172 -5.10 28.94 21.60
N ASP A 173 -4.76 28.40 22.79
CA ASP A 173 -3.62 28.81 23.59
C ASP A 173 -2.34 27.98 23.40
N ASP A 174 -2.35 26.97 22.51
CA ASP A 174 -1.17 26.09 22.33
C ASP A 174 -0.20 26.67 21.31
N GLU A 175 0.85 27.29 21.84
CA GLU A 175 2.00 27.76 21.07
C GLU A 175 2.78 26.64 20.36
N SER A 176 2.47 25.36 20.50
CA SER A 176 3.15 24.22 19.91
C SER A 176 2.33 23.52 18.82
N CYS A 177 2.96 22.88 17.83
CA CYS A 177 2.33 21.98 16.87
C CYS A 177 1.59 20.79 17.52
N TYR A 178 1.25 20.88 18.79
CA TYR A 178 0.77 19.74 19.57
C TYR A 178 -0.76 19.60 19.53
N PHE A 179 -1.18 18.41 19.18
CA PHE A 179 -2.53 17.94 19.39
C PHE A 179 -2.55 17.06 20.65
N LYS A 180 -3.33 17.47 21.66
CA LYS A 180 -3.48 16.74 22.93
C LYS A 180 -4.87 16.12 23.03
N PRO A 181 -5.14 14.98 22.38
CA PRO A 181 -6.41 14.28 22.53
C PRO A 181 -6.55 13.67 23.92
N THR A 182 -7.78 13.35 24.31
CA THR A 182 -8.00 12.57 25.53
C THR A 182 -7.41 11.15 25.37
N ASN A 183 -7.09 10.52 26.50
CA ASN A 183 -6.54 9.15 26.46
C ASN A 183 -7.53 8.16 25.86
N GLU A 184 -8.82 8.29 26.20
CA GLU A 184 -9.87 7.42 25.69
C GLU A 184 -9.98 7.50 24.18
N TRP A 185 -9.92 8.72 23.61
CA TRP A 185 -9.94 8.92 22.17
C TRP A 185 -8.70 8.31 21.51
N SER A 186 -7.52 8.53 22.08
CA SER A 186 -6.26 7.98 21.57
C SER A 186 -6.30 6.46 21.53
N ILE A 187 -6.74 5.83 22.62
CA ILE A 187 -6.87 4.38 22.71
C ILE A 187 -7.89 3.87 21.68
N ALA A 188 -9.06 4.50 21.57
CA ALA A 188 -10.08 4.11 20.60
C ALA A 188 -9.56 4.17 19.16
N VAL A 189 -8.85 5.23 18.78
CA VAL A 189 -8.27 5.39 17.44
C VAL A 189 -7.21 4.31 17.17
N ILE A 190 -6.32 4.03 18.11
CA ILE A 190 -5.32 2.97 17.96
C ILE A 190 -5.99 1.60 17.82
N LEU A 191 -6.97 1.30 18.66
CA LEU A 191 -7.68 0.01 18.64
C LEU A 191 -8.39 -0.20 17.28
N VAL A 192 -9.11 0.79 16.79
CA VAL A 192 -9.94 0.65 15.59
C VAL A 192 -9.14 0.77 14.30
N ASN A 193 -8.17 1.69 14.23
CA ASN A 193 -7.49 1.99 12.96
C ASN A 193 -6.13 1.30 12.82
N VAL A 194 -5.59 0.73 13.89
CA VAL A 194 -4.30 0.03 13.86
C VAL A 194 -4.48 -1.43 14.30
N LEU A 195 -4.87 -1.66 15.54
CA LEU A 195 -4.87 -3.01 16.12
C LEU A 195 -5.89 -3.94 15.44
N LEU A 196 -7.13 -3.49 15.24
CA LEU A 196 -8.15 -4.30 14.56
C LEU A 196 -7.75 -4.69 13.13
N PRO A 197 -7.35 -3.77 12.23
CA PRO A 197 -6.82 -4.15 10.92
C PRO A 197 -5.65 -5.12 11.00
N PHE A 198 -4.74 -4.92 11.95
CA PHE A 198 -3.57 -5.77 12.13
C PHE A 198 -3.95 -7.22 12.49
N VAL A 199 -4.88 -7.40 13.43
CA VAL A 199 -5.42 -8.72 13.81
C VAL A 199 -6.10 -9.38 12.62
N VAL A 200 -6.90 -8.65 11.84
CA VAL A 200 -7.54 -9.17 10.62
C VAL A 200 -6.49 -9.60 9.59
N ILE A 201 -5.46 -8.79 9.35
CA ILE A 201 -4.37 -9.11 8.43
C ILE A 201 -3.66 -10.39 8.88
N LEU A 202 -3.26 -10.49 10.15
CA LEU A 202 -2.55 -11.66 10.68
C LEU A 202 -3.40 -12.93 10.61
N THR A 203 -4.68 -12.88 10.95
CA THR A 203 -5.57 -14.04 10.86
C THR A 203 -5.77 -14.50 9.42
N CYS A 204 -5.93 -13.58 8.47
CA CYS A 204 -6.01 -13.91 7.05
C CYS A 204 -4.71 -14.55 6.55
N GLN A 205 -3.54 -13.99 6.89
CA GLN A 205 -2.25 -14.52 6.46
C GLN A 205 -1.97 -15.91 7.05
N THR A 206 -2.26 -16.11 8.33
CA THR A 206 -2.13 -17.41 8.98
C THR A 206 -3.02 -18.46 8.31
N SER A 207 -4.27 -18.10 7.99
CA SER A 207 -5.20 -18.98 7.28
C SER A 207 -4.68 -19.38 5.88
N ILE A 208 -4.17 -18.40 5.12
CA ILE A 208 -3.55 -18.62 3.80
C ILE A 208 -2.35 -19.58 3.93
N TYR A 209 -1.48 -19.33 4.91
CA TYR A 209 -0.28 -20.14 5.14
C TYR A 209 -0.62 -21.61 5.49
N ILE A 210 -1.57 -21.82 6.40
CA ILE A 210 -2.02 -23.17 6.79
C ILE A 210 -2.57 -23.94 5.58
N ILE A 211 -3.39 -23.28 4.75
CA ILE A 211 -3.96 -23.92 3.55
C ILE A 211 -2.87 -24.22 2.53
N ALA A 212 -1.91 -23.31 2.32
CA ALA A 212 -0.78 -23.53 1.41
C ALA A 212 0.06 -24.75 1.82
N ILE A 213 0.35 -24.91 3.12
CA ILE A 213 1.05 -26.09 3.65
C ILE A 213 0.25 -27.38 3.41
N LYS A 214 -1.06 -27.37 3.75
CA LYS A 214 -1.92 -28.55 3.53
C LYS A 214 -1.89 -28.99 2.07
N HIS A 215 -2.02 -28.06 1.12
CA HIS A 215 -1.93 -28.37 -0.31
C HIS A 215 -0.55 -28.90 -0.72
N ALA A 216 0.53 -28.33 -0.20
CA ALA A 216 1.89 -28.79 -0.49
C ALA A 216 2.10 -30.26 -0.02
N ILE A 217 1.59 -30.60 1.16
CA ILE A 217 1.66 -31.97 1.71
C ILE A 217 0.86 -32.95 0.83
N ILE A 218 -0.35 -32.58 0.42
CA ILE A 218 -1.19 -33.42 -0.46
C ILE A 218 -0.49 -33.68 -1.79
N ILE A 219 0.06 -32.65 -2.44
CA ILE A 219 0.80 -32.78 -3.70
C ILE A 219 2.03 -33.68 -3.52
N LYS A 220 2.77 -33.52 -2.41
CA LYS A 220 3.93 -34.35 -2.10
C LYS A 220 3.51 -35.82 -1.95
N LYS A 221 2.44 -36.12 -1.21
CA LYS A 221 1.91 -37.49 -1.05
C LYS A 221 1.50 -38.12 -2.37
N GLN A 222 0.80 -37.37 -3.26
CA GLN A 222 0.38 -37.84 -4.58
C GLN A 222 1.59 -38.15 -5.50
N ARG A 223 2.66 -37.37 -5.43
CA ARG A 223 3.91 -37.64 -6.16
C ARG A 223 4.60 -38.90 -5.67
N MET A 224 4.65 -39.11 -4.35
CA MET A 224 5.28 -40.30 -3.75
C MET A 224 4.48 -41.56 -3.99
N ALA A 225 3.16 -41.48 -4.11
CA ALA A 225 2.28 -42.63 -4.39
C ALA A 225 2.28 -43.08 -5.87
N GLY A 226 3.12 -42.47 -6.73
CA GLY A 226 3.20 -42.84 -8.16
C GLY A 226 1.97 -42.53 -8.99
N THR A 227 0.93 -41.92 -8.38
CA THR A 227 -0.35 -41.60 -9.02
C THR A 227 -0.26 -40.41 -9.97
N PHE A 228 0.90 -39.78 -10.03
CA PHE A 228 1.14 -38.64 -10.95
C PHE A 228 1.64 -39.18 -12.28
N ASN A 229 0.66 -39.50 -13.16
CA ASN A 229 0.94 -40.00 -14.51
C ASN A 229 1.66 -38.90 -15.30
N GLN A 230 2.98 -39.08 -15.49
CA GLN A 230 3.90 -38.10 -16.14
C GLN A 230 3.55 -37.90 -17.64
N ASN A 231 2.64 -38.68 -18.21
CA ASN A 231 2.24 -38.64 -19.61
C ASN A 231 1.11 -37.65 -19.93
N ARG A 232 0.49 -36.99 -18.94
CA ARG A 232 -0.40 -35.88 -19.22
C ARG A 232 0.39 -34.56 -19.35
N ARG A 233 1.11 -34.41 -20.46
CA ARG A 233 1.73 -33.17 -20.95
C ARG A 233 0.72 -32.09 -21.37
N GLY A 234 -0.52 -32.16 -20.92
CA GLY A 234 -1.52 -31.10 -21.07
C GLY A 234 -1.79 -30.52 -19.71
N SER A 235 -1.23 -29.33 -19.39
CA SER A 235 -1.67 -28.54 -18.27
C SER A 235 -3.17 -28.32 -18.43
N THR A 236 -3.98 -28.85 -17.48
CA THR A 236 -5.40 -28.55 -17.52
C THR A 236 -5.57 -27.05 -17.22
N PRO A 237 -6.49 -26.33 -17.90
CA PRO A 237 -6.71 -24.90 -17.67
C PRO A 237 -6.91 -24.53 -16.19
N ARG A 238 -7.33 -25.49 -15.38
CA ARG A 238 -7.55 -25.35 -13.93
C ARG A 238 -6.24 -25.29 -13.12
N THR A 239 -5.19 -26.02 -13.55
CA THR A 239 -3.88 -26.00 -12.89
C THR A 239 -3.14 -24.70 -13.16
N ASP A 240 -3.29 -24.13 -14.35
CA ASP A 240 -2.65 -22.87 -14.72
C ASP A 240 -3.30 -21.68 -14.01
N ALA A 241 -4.63 -21.63 -13.92
CA ALA A 241 -5.36 -20.61 -13.18
C ALA A 241 -4.97 -20.62 -11.70
N TRP A 242 -4.87 -21.79 -11.06
CA TRP A 242 -4.45 -21.91 -9.66
C TRP A 242 -3.00 -21.48 -9.44
N ALA A 243 -2.09 -21.77 -10.38
CA ALA A 243 -0.71 -21.34 -10.31
C ALA A 243 -0.55 -19.81 -10.39
N ILE A 244 -1.38 -19.15 -11.21
CA ILE A 244 -1.41 -17.69 -11.33
C ILE A 244 -1.94 -17.05 -10.04
N GLU A 245 -3.04 -17.57 -9.49
CA GLU A 245 -3.62 -17.07 -8.24
C GLU A 245 -2.66 -17.26 -7.06
N ARG A 246 -1.95 -18.40 -6.99
CA ARG A 246 -0.93 -18.66 -5.97
C ARG A 246 0.22 -17.65 -6.06
N LYS A 247 0.73 -17.33 -7.25
CA LYS A 247 1.79 -16.34 -7.42
C LYS A 247 1.35 -14.95 -6.96
N ALA A 248 0.13 -14.52 -7.32
CA ALA A 248 -0.43 -13.26 -6.86
C ALA A 248 -0.56 -13.22 -5.33
N THR A 249 -1.03 -14.30 -4.72
CA THR A 249 -1.17 -14.41 -3.26
C THR A 249 0.18 -14.31 -2.55
N VAL A 250 1.21 -15.02 -3.04
CA VAL A 250 2.57 -14.95 -2.46
C VAL A 250 3.13 -13.54 -2.57
N SER A 251 2.94 -12.85 -3.72
CA SER A 251 3.35 -11.46 -3.89
C SER A 251 2.74 -10.54 -2.83
N LEU A 252 1.43 -10.64 -2.65
CA LEU A 252 0.71 -9.81 -1.69
C LEU A 252 1.05 -10.16 -0.24
N SER A 253 1.35 -11.44 0.06
CA SER A 253 1.84 -11.84 1.40
C SER A 253 3.21 -11.26 1.71
N ILE A 254 4.09 -11.09 0.72
CA ILE A 254 5.39 -10.42 0.91
C ILE A 254 5.20 -8.94 1.21
N VAL A 255 4.30 -8.23 0.49
CA VAL A 255 3.96 -6.83 0.78
C VAL A 255 3.51 -6.68 2.23
N ILE A 256 2.65 -7.58 2.69
CA ILE A 256 2.14 -7.55 4.08
C ILE A 256 3.25 -7.87 5.09
N GLY A 257 4.13 -8.83 4.79
CA GLY A 257 5.29 -9.14 5.62
C GLY A 257 6.23 -7.93 5.77
N LEU A 258 6.52 -7.24 4.67
CA LEU A 258 7.30 -6.01 4.67
C LEU A 258 6.62 -4.89 5.47
N PHE A 259 5.30 -4.75 5.34
CA PHE A 259 4.53 -3.82 6.16
C PHE A 259 4.70 -4.10 7.66
N ILE A 260 4.58 -5.35 8.09
CA ILE A 260 4.77 -5.75 9.49
C ILE A 260 6.20 -5.43 9.96
N LEU A 261 7.21 -5.71 9.14
CA LEU A 261 8.61 -5.44 9.47
C LEU A 261 8.93 -3.94 9.56
N CYS A 262 8.34 -3.13 8.71
CA CYS A 262 8.58 -1.69 8.70
C CYS A 262 7.77 -0.94 9.77
N TRP A 263 6.54 -1.40 10.04
CA TRP A 263 5.60 -0.71 10.93
C TRP A 263 5.60 -1.26 12.37
N GLY A 264 5.95 -2.53 12.54
CA GLY A 264 6.01 -3.19 13.85
C GLY A 264 6.93 -2.47 14.85
N PRO A 265 8.19 -2.16 14.48
CA PRO A 265 9.11 -1.45 15.37
C PRO A 265 8.59 -0.09 15.85
N SER A 266 8.00 0.71 14.93
CA SER A 266 7.44 2.01 15.30
C SER A 266 6.21 1.88 16.20
N SER A 267 5.33 0.92 15.91
CA SER A 267 4.16 0.64 16.75
C SER A 267 4.57 0.23 18.16
N LEU A 268 5.58 -0.65 18.29
CA LEU A 268 6.11 -1.09 19.58
C LEU A 268 6.79 0.07 20.34
N TYR A 269 7.60 0.87 19.64
CA TYR A 269 8.28 2.02 20.19
C TYR A 269 7.29 3.01 20.83
N TYR A 270 6.27 3.45 20.08
CA TYR A 270 5.28 4.38 20.60
C TYR A 270 4.34 3.77 21.64
N PHE A 271 4.07 2.47 21.56
CA PHE A 271 3.30 1.76 22.58
C PHE A 271 4.06 1.72 23.92
N LEU A 272 5.35 1.38 23.92
CA LEU A 272 6.18 1.35 25.13
C LEU A 272 6.31 2.74 25.75
N GLN A 273 6.55 3.77 24.94
CA GLN A 273 6.60 5.15 25.39
C GLN A 273 5.33 5.58 26.14
N LYS A 274 4.18 5.02 25.73
CA LYS A 274 2.89 5.32 26.35
C LYS A 274 2.58 4.52 27.59
N VAL A 275 2.79 3.22 27.54
CA VAL A 275 2.34 2.29 28.59
C VAL A 275 3.29 2.29 29.79
N ASN A 276 4.57 2.46 29.53
CA ASN A 276 5.57 2.47 30.59
C ASN A 276 6.66 3.53 30.29
N PRO A 277 6.36 4.81 30.53
CA PRO A 277 7.29 5.92 30.26
C PRO A 277 8.63 5.77 30.98
N ASP A 278 8.63 5.31 32.24
CA ASP A 278 9.85 5.16 33.05
C ASP A 278 10.78 4.08 32.47
N TYR A 279 10.22 2.94 32.04
CA TYR A 279 10.98 1.90 31.34
C TYR A 279 11.49 2.40 30.00
N PHE A 280 10.67 3.15 29.28
CA PHE A 280 11.03 3.72 27.98
C PHE A 280 12.20 4.71 28.14
N GLU A 281 12.13 5.65 29.09
CA GLU A 281 13.17 6.63 29.36
C GLU A 281 14.47 5.95 29.80
N GLY A 282 14.40 4.93 30.67
CA GLY A 282 15.55 4.15 31.10
C GLY A 282 16.22 3.33 29.98
N THR A 283 15.46 2.96 28.94
CA THR A 283 15.96 2.12 27.84
C THR A 283 16.45 2.94 26.64
N PHE A 284 15.72 3.99 26.28
CA PHE A 284 15.93 4.76 25.06
C PHE A 284 16.36 6.21 25.31
N GLY A 285 16.27 6.72 26.54
CA GLY A 285 16.39 8.14 26.87
C GLY A 285 17.60 8.85 26.27
N GLU A 286 18.79 8.22 26.33
CA GLU A 286 20.03 8.78 25.76
C GLU A 286 20.03 8.79 24.21
N ASN A 287 19.24 7.92 23.56
CA ASN A 287 19.21 7.74 22.11
C ASN A 287 17.79 7.91 21.54
N GLU A 288 16.87 8.54 22.27
CA GLU A 288 15.47 8.68 21.88
C GLU A 288 15.31 9.33 20.50
N GLY A 289 16.03 10.42 20.24
CA GLY A 289 16.01 11.12 18.96
C GLY A 289 16.43 10.22 17.78
N THR A 290 17.49 9.43 17.98
CA THR A 290 17.97 8.46 16.99
C THR A 290 16.95 7.37 16.72
N PHE A 291 16.40 6.75 17.77
CA PHE A 291 15.39 5.70 17.62
C PHE A 291 14.13 6.23 16.93
N ASN A 292 13.64 7.38 17.34
CA ASN A 292 12.50 8.04 16.72
C ASN A 292 12.74 8.30 15.22
N ALA A 293 13.91 8.81 14.85
CA ALA A 293 14.28 9.03 13.46
C ALA A 293 14.29 7.72 12.66
N VAL A 294 14.90 6.67 13.19
CA VAL A 294 15.00 5.36 12.53
C VAL A 294 13.61 4.73 12.33
N VAL A 295 12.78 4.69 13.37
CA VAL A 295 11.44 4.08 13.25
C VAL A 295 10.53 4.86 12.29
N LYS A 296 10.65 6.19 12.25
CA LYS A 296 9.94 7.03 11.27
C LYS A 296 10.42 6.75 9.84
N LEU A 297 11.74 6.67 9.62
CA LEU A 297 12.28 6.32 8.30
C LEU A 297 11.82 4.93 7.86
N MET A 298 11.78 3.94 8.75
CA MET A 298 11.25 2.61 8.46
C MET A 298 9.77 2.67 8.05
N THR A 299 8.96 3.43 8.77
CA THR A 299 7.53 3.61 8.46
C THR A 299 7.36 4.23 7.06
N PHE A 300 8.09 5.28 6.74
CA PHE A 300 8.05 5.91 5.41
C PHE A 300 8.61 5.00 4.30
N ALA A 301 9.67 4.24 4.57
CA ALA A 301 10.26 3.32 3.60
C ALA A 301 9.30 2.19 3.20
N ASN A 302 8.33 1.83 4.04
CA ASN A 302 7.29 0.86 3.70
C ASN A 302 6.61 1.16 2.37
N SER A 303 6.27 2.42 2.12
CA SER A 303 5.64 2.87 0.88
C SER A 303 6.52 2.71 -0.37
N CYS A 304 7.84 2.57 -0.21
CA CYS A 304 8.77 2.38 -1.31
C CYS A 304 8.83 0.94 -1.81
N PHE A 305 8.57 -0.05 -0.96
CA PHE A 305 8.77 -1.46 -1.30
C PHE A 305 7.70 -2.04 -2.22
N ASN A 306 6.48 -1.49 -2.17
CA ASN A 306 5.32 -1.99 -2.89
C ASN A 306 5.55 -2.16 -4.40
N PRO A 307 6.07 -1.17 -5.15
CA PRO A 307 6.33 -1.28 -6.58
C PRO A 307 7.36 -2.36 -6.93
N PHE A 308 8.40 -2.54 -6.09
CA PHE A 308 9.43 -3.56 -6.31
C PHE A 308 8.86 -4.97 -6.19
N VAL A 309 8.04 -5.22 -5.18
CA VAL A 309 7.39 -6.53 -5.00
C VAL A 309 6.47 -6.85 -6.18
N TYR A 310 5.68 -5.87 -6.64
CA TYR A 310 4.79 -6.07 -7.79
C TYR A 310 5.58 -6.32 -9.08
N SER A 311 6.69 -5.61 -9.30
CA SER A 311 7.53 -5.80 -10.48
C SER A 311 8.20 -7.18 -10.49
N TRP A 312 8.60 -7.68 -9.33
CA TRP A 312 9.26 -8.99 -9.23
C TRP A 312 8.28 -10.15 -9.40
N MET A 313 7.14 -10.11 -8.75
CA MET A 313 6.26 -11.27 -8.62
C MET A 313 5.06 -11.28 -9.58
N SER A 314 4.57 -10.12 -10.01
CA SER A 314 3.39 -10.02 -10.87
C SER A 314 3.75 -9.81 -12.34
N ARG A 315 3.36 -10.79 -13.18
CA ARG A 315 3.52 -10.71 -14.62
C ARG A 315 2.72 -9.54 -15.23
N ASP A 316 1.50 -9.32 -14.75
CA ASP A 316 0.62 -8.26 -15.23
C ASP A 316 1.21 -6.87 -14.95
N PHE A 317 1.80 -6.67 -13.76
CA PHE A 317 2.50 -5.41 -13.43
C PHE A 317 3.78 -5.23 -14.24
N ARG A 318 4.61 -6.29 -14.40
CA ARG A 318 5.82 -6.19 -15.25
C ARG A 318 5.49 -5.78 -16.69
N GLU A 319 4.49 -6.42 -17.29
CA GLU A 319 4.02 -6.06 -18.62
C GLU A 319 3.50 -4.61 -18.65
N GLY A 320 2.76 -4.20 -17.63
CA GLY A 320 2.30 -2.82 -17.46
C GLY A 320 3.45 -1.82 -17.37
N PHE A 321 4.45 -2.09 -16.53
CA PHE A 321 5.63 -1.23 -16.37
C PHE A 321 6.43 -1.10 -17.66
N ILE A 322 6.67 -2.21 -18.38
CA ILE A 322 7.33 -2.18 -19.67
C ILE A 322 6.53 -1.31 -20.66
N ARG A 323 5.20 -1.43 -20.70
CA ARG A 323 4.34 -0.61 -21.56
C ARG A 323 4.41 0.88 -21.24
N VAL A 324 4.43 1.23 -19.94
CA VAL A 324 4.57 2.62 -19.50
C VAL A 324 5.92 3.18 -19.94
N LEU A 325 7.02 2.45 -19.68
CA LEU A 325 8.38 2.89 -19.97
C LEU A 325 8.70 2.90 -21.48
N THR A 326 8.06 2.00 -22.27
CA THR A 326 8.27 1.89 -23.72
C THR A 326 7.15 2.50 -24.55
N ARG A 327 6.53 3.56 -24.07
CA ARG A 327 5.31 4.21 -24.61
C ARG A 327 5.31 4.42 -26.14
N LYS A 328 6.45 4.75 -26.73
CA LYS A 328 6.59 4.94 -28.18
C LYS A 328 6.36 3.64 -28.96
N LYS A 329 6.90 2.52 -28.48
CA LYS A 329 6.76 1.20 -29.12
C LYS A 329 5.33 0.67 -29.04
N TYR A 330 4.63 0.97 -27.95
CA TYR A 330 3.22 0.57 -27.75
C TYR A 330 2.27 1.38 -28.63
N ARG A 331 2.45 2.70 -28.75
CA ARG A 331 1.66 3.55 -29.64
C ARG A 331 1.74 3.07 -31.08
N ASN A 332 2.93 2.79 -31.59
CA ASN A 332 3.13 2.28 -32.94
C ASN A 332 2.48 0.90 -33.17
N ALA A 333 2.45 0.02 -32.15
CA ALA A 333 1.79 -1.28 -32.25
C ALA A 333 0.25 -1.15 -32.26
N VAL A 334 -0.30 -0.24 -31.48
CA VAL A 334 -1.76 0.05 -31.44
C VAL A 334 -2.20 0.70 -32.74
N GLU A 335 -1.44 1.66 -33.27
CA GLU A 335 -1.71 2.31 -34.56
C GLU A 335 -1.66 1.28 -35.72
N LYS A 336 -0.69 0.36 -35.68
CA LYS A 336 -0.58 -0.72 -36.68
C LYS A 336 -1.75 -1.72 -36.59
N GLN A 337 -2.21 -2.02 -35.41
CA GLN A 337 -3.36 -2.92 -35.20
C GLN A 337 -4.68 -2.25 -35.58
N ALA A 338 -4.82 -0.95 -35.30
CA ALA A 338 -5.99 -0.16 -35.76
C ALA A 338 -6.04 -0.04 -37.28
N SER A 339 -4.90 0.19 -37.95
CA SER A 339 -4.86 0.22 -39.42
C SER A 339 -5.17 -1.14 -40.06
N TYR A 340 -4.72 -2.25 -39.44
CA TYR A 340 -5.02 -3.60 -39.90
C TYR A 340 -6.50 -3.93 -39.77
N THR A 341 -7.15 -3.57 -38.65
CA THR A 341 -8.59 -3.75 -38.46
C THR A 341 -9.45 -2.90 -39.43
N ALA A 342 -9.02 -1.66 -39.66
CA ALA A 342 -9.67 -0.78 -40.62
C ALA A 342 -9.60 -1.34 -42.08
N SER A 343 -8.42 -1.79 -42.48
CA SER A 343 -8.21 -2.41 -43.81
C SER A 343 -9.02 -3.70 -43.97
N HIS A 344 -9.11 -4.51 -42.91
CA HIS A 344 -9.88 -5.75 -42.93
C HIS A 344 -11.40 -5.47 -43.00
N HIS A 345 -11.88 -4.43 -42.34
CA HIS A 345 -13.28 -4.00 -42.39
C HIS A 345 -13.63 -3.45 -43.80
N GLU A 346 -12.70 -2.72 -44.43
CA GLU A 346 -12.89 -2.20 -45.80
C GLU A 346 -12.89 -3.32 -46.86
N LEU A 347 -12.10 -4.38 -46.67
CA LEU A 347 -12.11 -5.55 -47.51
C LEU A 347 -13.44 -6.35 -47.41
N LEU A 348 -13.97 -6.49 -46.19
CA LEU A 348 -15.25 -7.15 -45.96
C LEU A 348 -16.41 -6.36 -46.55
N THR A 349 -16.44 -5.05 -46.45
CA THR A 349 -17.45 -4.19 -47.08
C THR A 349 -17.41 -4.24 -48.60
N LYS A 350 -16.22 -4.30 -49.21
CA LYS A 350 -16.04 -4.46 -50.66
C LYS A 350 -16.48 -5.85 -51.16
N GLN A 351 -16.35 -6.91 -50.37
CA GLN A 351 -16.87 -8.24 -50.72
C GLN A 351 -18.41 -8.34 -50.66
N VAL A 352 -19.05 -7.63 -49.71
CA VAL A 352 -20.49 -7.60 -49.56
C VAL A 352 -21.16 -6.74 -50.64
N SER A 353 -20.45 -5.76 -51.20
CA SER A 353 -21.00 -4.86 -52.24
C SER A 353 -20.87 -5.35 -53.68
N LYS A 354 -20.32 -6.55 -53.92
CA LYS A 354 -20.36 -7.13 -55.27
C LYS A 354 -21.75 -7.70 -55.55
N PRO A 355 -22.51 -7.14 -56.52
CA PRO A 355 -23.81 -7.70 -56.90
C PRO A 355 -23.60 -9.07 -57.54
N THR A 356 -24.21 -10.10 -56.97
CA THR A 356 -24.37 -11.41 -57.62
C THR A 356 -25.31 -11.21 -58.80
N MET A 357 -24.76 -11.14 -60.03
CA MET A 357 -25.59 -11.25 -61.23
C MET A 357 -26.13 -12.67 -61.28
N VAL A 358 -27.38 -12.79 -60.90
CA VAL A 358 -28.17 -14.01 -61.21
C VAL A 358 -28.58 -13.92 -62.67
N THR A 359 -27.89 -14.66 -63.50
CA THR A 359 -28.35 -14.88 -64.90
C THR A 359 -29.56 -15.81 -64.86
N TYR A 360 -30.73 -15.26 -65.15
CA TYR A 360 -31.93 -16.06 -65.47
C TYR A 360 -31.80 -16.51 -66.93
N GLU A 361 -31.61 -17.80 -67.18
CA GLU A 361 -31.92 -18.41 -68.50
C GLU A 361 -33.42 -18.62 -68.63
N PRO A 362 -34.07 -18.16 -69.72
CA PRO A 362 -35.48 -18.46 -69.99
C PRO A 362 -35.61 -19.86 -70.65
N TYR A 363 -36.57 -20.65 -70.18
CA TYR A 363 -37.08 -21.84 -70.86
C TYR A 363 -37.91 -21.44 -72.02
#